data_4dc92a9a18b39a7b4154459a2fb52c72
#
_entry.id   4dc92a9a18b39a7b4154459a2fb52c72
#
_cell.length_a   1.000
_cell.length_b   1.000
_cell.length_c   1.000
_cell.angle_alpha   90.00
_cell.angle_beta   90.00
_cell.angle_gamma   90.00
#
_symmetry.space_group_name_H-M   'P 1'
#
loop_
_entity.id
_entity.type
_entity.pdbx_description
1 polymer ?
#
loop_
_entity_poly.entity_id
_entity_poly.type
_entity_poly.pdbx_seq_one_letter_code
_entity_poly.pdbx_strand_id
1 'polypeptide(L)'
;MIHLFKVSDQHFIPALTMDEAFWIHLENPSPEEIAKVVSKYNLEEDFITDLQDADENARLEWDEGALLTILRVPVYYKHRSAKISFATAPLGIISTEDKMITVAFYDNE
;
A
#
# COMPACT_ATOMS: atom_id res chain seq x y z
N MET A 1 -7.56 6.75 -1.58
CA MET A 1 -6.83 8.03 -1.49
C MET A 1 -5.35 7.80 -1.74
N ILE A 2 -4.76 8.62 -2.60
CA ILE A 2 -3.34 8.51 -2.94
C ILE A 2 -2.58 9.58 -2.18
N HIS A 3 -1.58 9.15 -1.42
CA HIS A 3 -0.67 10.05 -0.70
C HIS A 3 0.71 9.98 -1.33
N LEU A 4 1.31 11.12 -1.61
CA LEU A 4 2.59 11.21 -2.30
C LEU A 4 3.63 11.86 -1.39
N PHE A 5 4.80 11.21 -1.27
CA PHE A 5 5.90 11.71 -0.46
C PHE A 5 7.21 11.65 -1.22
N LYS A 6 8.06 12.64 -1.00
CA LYS A 6 9.43 12.64 -1.51
C LYS A 6 10.41 12.79 -0.35
N VAL A 7 11.66 12.47 -0.60
CA VAL A 7 12.71 12.58 0.42
C VAL A 7 13.38 13.94 0.30
N SER A 8 13.53 14.65 1.43
CA SER A 8 14.26 15.90 1.52
C SER A 8 14.95 15.97 2.88
N ASP A 9 16.27 16.16 2.90
CA ASP A 9 17.06 16.23 4.15
C ASP A 9 16.80 15.04 5.09
N GLN A 10 16.74 13.82 4.54
CA GLN A 10 16.48 12.58 5.29
C GLN A 10 15.08 12.50 5.91
N HIS A 11 14.15 13.34 5.46
CA HIS A 11 12.77 13.32 5.90
C HIS A 11 11.84 13.11 4.71
N PHE A 12 10.68 12.52 4.98
CA PHE A 12 9.62 12.45 3.98
C PHE A 12 8.78 13.71 4.07
N ILE A 13 8.59 14.37 2.93
CA ILE A 13 7.72 15.53 2.82
C ILE A 13 6.71 15.28 1.70
N PRO A 14 5.56 15.97 1.71
CA PRO A 14 4.58 15.80 0.64
C PRO A 14 5.16 16.13 -0.73
N ALA A 15 4.82 15.32 -1.73
CA ALA A 15 5.17 15.56 -3.12
C ALA A 15 3.93 16.03 -3.88
N LEU A 16 4.12 16.78 -4.94
CA LEU A 16 3.02 17.32 -5.75
C LEU A 16 2.59 16.38 -6.85
N THR A 17 3.52 15.55 -7.35
CA THR A 17 3.25 14.64 -8.46
C THR A 17 3.80 13.26 -8.18
N MET A 18 3.28 12.25 -8.88
CA MET A 18 3.80 10.89 -8.77
C MET A 18 5.25 10.79 -9.24
N ASP A 19 5.62 11.55 -10.27
CA ASP A 19 6.98 11.51 -10.80
C ASP A 19 7.99 12.02 -9.76
N GLU A 20 7.60 12.99 -8.97
CA GLU A 20 8.43 13.56 -7.91
C GLU A 20 8.50 12.66 -6.68
N ALA A 21 7.47 11.86 -6.45
CA ALA A 21 7.36 11.05 -5.24
C ALA A 21 8.33 9.86 -5.26
N PHE A 22 8.93 9.58 -4.13
CA PHE A 22 9.60 8.32 -3.88
C PHE A 22 8.64 7.29 -3.31
N TRP A 23 7.79 7.70 -2.35
CA TRP A 23 6.84 6.83 -1.69
C TRP A 23 5.42 7.23 -2.09
N ILE A 24 4.69 6.27 -2.64
CA ILE A 24 3.28 6.43 -3.02
C ILE A 24 2.46 5.50 -2.15
N HIS A 25 1.62 6.07 -1.30
CA HIS A 25 0.77 5.27 -0.42
C HIS A 25 -0.68 5.32 -0.90
N LEU A 26 -1.25 4.13 -1.12
CA LEU A 26 -2.64 3.98 -1.50
C LEU A 26 -3.45 3.54 -0.28
N GLU A 27 -4.29 4.43 0.21
CA GLU A 27 -5.16 4.17 1.35
C GLU A 27 -6.58 3.97 0.85
N ASN A 28 -7.12 2.78 1.05
CA ASN A 28 -8.43 2.40 0.55
C ASN A 28 -8.68 2.92 -0.87
N PRO A 29 -7.80 2.56 -1.83
CA PRO A 29 -7.88 3.16 -3.15
C PRO A 29 -9.15 2.78 -3.89
N SER A 30 -9.68 3.73 -4.66
CA SER A 30 -10.79 3.47 -5.57
C SER A 30 -10.32 2.67 -6.78
N PRO A 31 -11.22 2.01 -7.53
CA PRO A 31 -10.83 1.33 -8.76
C PRO A 31 -10.11 2.25 -9.75
N GLU A 32 -10.50 3.51 -9.83
CA GLU A 32 -9.85 4.49 -10.71
C GLU A 32 -8.43 4.81 -10.25
N GLU A 33 -8.23 4.92 -8.94
CA GLU A 33 -6.90 5.15 -8.37
C GLU A 33 -5.99 3.96 -8.60
N ILE A 34 -6.51 2.75 -8.44
CA ILE A 34 -5.76 1.52 -8.71
C ILE A 34 -5.35 1.48 -10.18
N ALA A 35 -6.29 1.73 -11.10
CA ALA A 35 -6.02 1.71 -12.53
C ALA A 35 -4.94 2.72 -12.91
N LYS A 36 -4.97 3.90 -12.30
CA LYS A 36 -4.00 4.96 -12.57
C LYS A 36 -2.58 4.52 -12.20
N VAL A 37 -2.41 3.94 -11.03
CA VAL A 37 -1.10 3.50 -10.55
C VAL A 37 -0.62 2.27 -11.33
N VAL A 38 -1.50 1.31 -11.56
CA VAL A 38 -1.19 0.09 -12.33
C VAL A 38 -0.72 0.45 -13.74
N SER A 39 -1.43 1.37 -14.40
CA SER A 39 -1.09 1.78 -15.74
C SER A 39 0.23 2.55 -15.80
N LYS A 40 0.44 3.47 -14.85
CA LYS A 40 1.64 4.31 -14.84
C LYS A 40 2.92 3.51 -14.60
N TYR A 41 2.87 2.51 -13.73
CA TYR A 41 4.06 1.75 -13.34
C TYR A 41 4.08 0.33 -13.88
N ASN A 42 3.13 0.00 -14.73
CA ASN A 42 3.02 -1.33 -15.36
C ASN A 42 3.03 -2.45 -14.32
N LEU A 43 2.15 -2.32 -13.34
CA LEU A 43 2.06 -3.27 -12.23
C LEU A 43 1.05 -4.38 -12.52
N GLU A 44 1.14 -5.46 -11.74
CA GLU A 44 0.14 -6.52 -11.73
C GLU A 44 -1.06 -6.06 -10.92
N GLU A 45 -2.21 -5.88 -11.58
CA GLU A 45 -3.42 -5.47 -10.89
C GLU A 45 -3.87 -6.49 -9.85
N ASP A 46 -3.72 -7.77 -10.16
CA ASP A 46 -4.12 -8.85 -9.25
C ASP A 46 -3.40 -8.78 -7.91
N PHE A 47 -2.14 -8.35 -7.89
CA PHE A 47 -1.42 -8.18 -6.64
C PHE A 47 -2.15 -7.19 -5.73
N ILE A 48 -2.60 -6.07 -6.30
CA ILE A 48 -3.27 -5.03 -5.53
C ILE A 48 -4.67 -5.49 -5.11
N THR A 49 -5.43 -6.10 -6.03
CA THR A 49 -6.79 -6.54 -5.71
C THR A 49 -6.82 -7.69 -4.72
N ASP A 50 -5.79 -8.54 -4.71
CA ASP A 50 -5.67 -9.62 -3.72
C ASP A 50 -5.60 -9.07 -2.29
N LEU A 51 -5.09 -7.87 -2.12
CA LEU A 51 -4.99 -7.23 -0.80
C LEU A 51 -6.34 -6.86 -0.21
N GLN A 52 -7.40 -6.87 -1.00
CA GLN A 52 -8.76 -6.65 -0.50
C GLN A 52 -9.26 -7.84 0.32
N ASP A 53 -8.66 -9.01 0.13
CA ASP A 53 -9.00 -10.19 0.91
C ASP A 53 -8.26 -10.11 2.25
N ALA A 54 -9.02 -9.95 3.34
CA ALA A 54 -8.44 -9.86 4.68
C ALA A 54 -7.67 -11.11 5.08
N ASP A 55 -7.91 -12.24 4.42
CA ASP A 55 -7.23 -13.51 4.69
C ASP A 55 -6.03 -13.77 3.80
N GLU A 56 -5.66 -12.80 2.95
CA GLU A 56 -4.49 -12.96 2.08
C GLU A 56 -3.23 -13.22 2.90
N ASN A 57 -2.46 -14.23 2.48
CA ASN A 57 -1.27 -14.66 3.20
C ASN A 57 -0.08 -13.74 2.93
N ALA A 58 0.77 -13.61 3.93
CA ALA A 58 2.06 -12.96 3.75
C ALA A 58 2.87 -13.71 2.70
N ARG A 59 3.48 -12.98 1.78
CA ARG A 59 4.30 -13.59 0.71
C ARG A 59 5.26 -12.58 0.13
N LEU A 60 6.24 -13.09 -0.59
CA LEU A 60 7.26 -12.32 -1.27
C LEU A 60 7.43 -12.88 -2.67
N GLU A 61 7.36 -12.03 -3.69
CA GLU A 61 7.55 -12.48 -5.07
C GLU A 61 8.23 -11.40 -5.91
N TRP A 62 8.92 -11.83 -6.96
CA TRP A 62 9.53 -10.94 -7.94
C TRP A 62 8.69 -10.89 -9.19
N ASP A 63 8.52 -9.69 -9.74
CA ASP A 63 7.79 -9.47 -10.98
C ASP A 63 8.46 -8.35 -11.76
N GLU A 64 9.21 -8.72 -12.81
CA GLU A 64 9.81 -7.81 -13.78
C GLU A 64 10.47 -6.55 -13.17
N GLY A 65 11.39 -6.77 -12.23
CA GLY A 65 12.13 -5.67 -11.61
C GLY A 65 11.46 -5.04 -10.41
N ALA A 66 10.31 -5.57 -9.99
CA ALA A 66 9.64 -5.14 -8.78
C ALA A 66 9.62 -6.27 -7.76
N LEU A 67 9.88 -5.92 -6.51
CA LEU A 67 9.70 -6.85 -5.39
C LEU A 67 8.34 -6.59 -4.78
N LEU A 68 7.48 -7.62 -4.80
CA LEU A 68 6.13 -7.55 -4.27
C LEU A 68 6.11 -8.24 -2.91
N THR A 69 5.73 -7.50 -1.88
CA THR A 69 5.72 -8.00 -0.51
C THR A 69 4.33 -7.82 0.09
N ILE A 70 3.79 -8.87 0.68
CA ILE A 70 2.58 -8.78 1.49
C ILE A 70 2.96 -9.11 2.92
N LEU A 71 2.74 -8.17 3.81
CA LEU A 71 2.93 -8.35 5.25
C LEU A 71 1.57 -8.36 5.93
N ARG A 72 1.47 -9.08 7.04
CA ARG A 72 0.30 -8.99 7.91
C ARG A 72 0.64 -8.01 9.01
N VAL A 73 -0.14 -6.94 9.12
CA VAL A 73 0.09 -5.90 10.13
C VAL A 73 -1.09 -5.87 11.10
N PRO A 74 -0.83 -5.59 12.39
CA PRO A 74 -1.92 -5.47 13.35
C PRO A 74 -2.77 -4.25 13.02
N VAL A 75 -4.07 -4.44 13.07
CA VAL A 75 -5.04 -3.35 12.95
C VAL A 75 -5.86 -3.29 14.22
N TYR A 76 -6.22 -2.08 14.58
CA TYR A 76 -6.91 -1.80 15.81
C TYR A 76 -8.36 -1.48 15.51
N TYR A 77 -9.27 -2.29 16.03
CA TYR A 77 -10.69 -2.03 15.88
C TYR A 77 -11.24 -1.38 17.13
N LYS A 78 -11.73 -0.16 17.00
CA LYS A 78 -12.50 0.47 18.05
C LYS A 78 -13.89 -0.13 18.04
N HIS A 79 -14.15 -1.00 18.98
CA HIS A 79 -15.49 -1.53 19.16
C HIS A 79 -16.27 -0.72 20.16
N ARG A 80 -17.58 -0.73 20.00
CA ARG A 80 -18.51 -0.13 20.93
C ARG A 80 -18.53 -0.85 22.28
N SER A 81 -18.04 -2.07 22.34
CA SER A 81 -17.83 -2.78 23.60
C SER A 81 -16.48 -2.43 24.18
N ALA A 82 -16.34 -2.52 25.49
CA ALA A 82 -15.11 -2.18 26.19
C ALA A 82 -13.94 -3.11 25.86
N LYS A 83 -14.12 -4.08 24.95
CA LYS A 83 -13.07 -4.99 24.55
C LYS A 83 -12.36 -4.46 23.32
N ILE A 84 -11.07 -4.30 23.44
CA ILE A 84 -10.20 -3.97 22.33
C ILE A 84 -9.92 -5.25 21.56
N SER A 85 -10.26 -5.25 20.27
CA SER A 85 -9.98 -6.38 19.40
C SER A 85 -8.83 -6.03 18.49
N PHE A 86 -7.83 -6.92 18.43
CA PHE A 86 -6.74 -6.83 17.47
C PHE A 86 -6.96 -7.89 16.40
N ALA A 87 -6.77 -7.49 15.17
CA ALA A 87 -6.73 -8.40 14.05
C ALA A 87 -5.53 -8.02 13.20
N THR A 88 -5.19 -8.82 12.21
CA THR A 88 -4.17 -8.45 11.25
C THR A 88 -4.82 -8.24 9.89
N ALA A 89 -4.23 -7.37 9.09
CA ALA A 89 -4.68 -7.10 7.74
C ALA A 89 -3.48 -7.05 6.80
N PRO A 90 -3.65 -7.35 5.51
CA PRO A 90 -2.54 -7.31 4.59
C PRO A 90 -2.12 -5.89 4.25
N LEU A 91 -0.82 -5.65 4.24
CA LEU A 91 -0.21 -4.43 3.71
C LEU A 91 0.65 -4.84 2.52
N GLY A 92 0.36 -4.28 1.35
CA GLY A 92 1.15 -4.53 0.17
C GLY A 92 2.27 -3.52 0.02
N ILE A 93 3.45 -3.98 -0.33
CA ILE A 93 4.61 -3.13 -0.60
C ILE A 93 5.18 -3.54 -1.95
N ILE A 94 5.23 -2.60 -2.88
CA ILE A 94 5.84 -2.79 -4.18
C ILE A 94 7.10 -1.94 -4.20
N SER A 95 8.26 -2.60 -4.28
CA SER A 95 9.55 -1.92 -4.31
C SER A 95 10.16 -2.04 -5.69
N THR A 96 10.42 -0.91 -6.33
CA THR A 96 11.14 -0.85 -7.59
C THR A 96 12.49 -0.18 -7.34
N GLU A 97 13.28 0.00 -8.41
CA GLU A 97 14.61 0.61 -8.29
C GLU A 97 14.55 2.00 -7.67
N ASP A 98 13.50 2.78 -7.98
CA ASP A 98 13.43 4.19 -7.60
C ASP A 98 12.13 4.58 -6.89
N LYS A 99 11.25 3.62 -6.61
CA LYS A 99 9.94 3.91 -6.00
C LYS A 99 9.56 2.86 -4.97
N MET A 100 8.79 3.29 -4.00
CA MET A 100 8.12 2.40 -3.06
C MET A 100 6.63 2.73 -3.07
N ILE A 101 5.80 1.72 -3.35
CA ILE A 101 4.35 1.87 -3.38
C ILE A 101 3.77 0.97 -2.30
N THR A 102 3.01 1.54 -1.39
CA THR A 102 2.33 0.79 -0.34
C THR A 102 0.83 0.87 -0.54
N VAL A 103 0.13 -0.23 -0.24
CA VAL A 103 -1.32 -0.33 -0.45
C VAL A 103 -1.96 -0.95 0.77
N ALA A 104 -2.98 -0.28 1.31
CA ALA A 104 -3.76 -0.77 2.42
C ALA A 104 -5.25 -0.52 2.15
N PHE A 105 -6.08 -1.54 2.40
CA PHE A 105 -7.53 -1.47 2.21
C PHE A 105 -8.30 -1.43 3.53
N TYR A 106 -7.66 -0.99 4.58
CA TYR A 106 -8.27 -0.94 5.91
C TYR A 106 -7.98 0.41 6.55
N ASP A 107 -8.84 0.79 7.49
CA ASP A 107 -8.62 1.98 8.29
C ASP A 107 -7.59 1.69 9.36
N ASN A 108 -6.53 2.47 9.35
CA ASN A 108 -5.40 2.29 10.24
C ASN A 108 -5.41 3.40 11.30
N GLU A 109 -6.42 3.38 12.12
CA GLU A 109 -6.54 4.34 13.23
C GLU A 109 -6.08 3.77 14.55
#